data_ca30b902c2b2695ce3cc6e839bc35f39
#
_entry.id   ca30b902c2b2695ce3cc6e839bc35f39
#
_cell.length_a   1.000
_cell.length_b   1.000
_cell.length_c   1.000
_cell.angle_alpha   90.00
_cell.angle_beta   90.00
_cell.angle_gamma   90.00
#
_symmetry.space_group_name_H-M   'P 1'
#
loop_
_entity.id
_entity.type
_entity.pdbx_description
1 polymer ?
#
loop_
_entity_poly.entity_id
_entity_poly.type
_entity_poly.pdbx_seq_one_letter_code
_entity_poly.pdbx_strand_id
1 'polypeptide(L)'
;MEKFKSENGITLIALAVTVIVMIIISVGLSATMTTNIEMKNYNKFKEDIITLSEATKLYYLNNGTLPVAMDKVLTSIDVPSKDKNPNDNNKYYYIDMRLLPDAETYFGEGNKNGTFTSTDNDLYVVNEKSLTVYYLKGAVLNGERHYTSVDDYSDGGFASDYYSKTDLPIISAVSMKSDGEDSTRANLGDTVTLKFISNYTLTQNPTVVIDGQDVTSSCTWNGNICTATYKVASASDSSGNSKNGKKIEFSISNYSADSKTGTTISDVNFGKSVYFEIVPKPNFVVDGVTIPGGYYYVGGTKAKGLVISDAEADNERYKGQENVGKDLQGNQWVWVPVETPSSLYTTVTAGQALSGSTGVKTTKYTNSEIISGKTRVKPGDTSSYREPDIVTNYDNDTNAKTAGFSSLTNMAETMVSEYDEMIRSIEKYKGFYIGRYELTANGEKTGATQTNVNWYTLYKNCKTLASGTKVKTRMIWGLQWDATCNWLNNSGFNIFNSSSWGNYSTNDATGHGSKQNTGFSESWKANNIYDFAGNCYELTQEAYSTRYRACRGGLYDSNGSNTPVSYRVGGNPTNTFSFYGSRPTLYLIPWDIEAKSSKEELETSMTKRKQKEGYANA
;
A
#
# COMPACT_ATOMS: atom_id res chain seq x y z
N MET A 1 -22.00 80.50 -46.27
CA MET A 1 -23.12 79.55 -46.21
C MET A 1 -22.58 78.20 -45.78
N GLU A 2 -22.49 77.93 -44.47
CA GLU A 2 -22.11 76.66 -43.94
C GLU A 2 -23.34 75.78 -43.78
N LYS A 3 -23.24 74.57 -44.37
CA LYS A 3 -24.26 73.54 -44.29
C LYS A 3 -24.15 72.89 -42.94
N PHE A 4 -25.14 73.08 -42.07
CA PHE A 4 -25.34 72.22 -40.86
C PHE A 4 -25.62 70.79 -41.32
N LYS A 5 -24.76 69.87 -40.93
CA LYS A 5 -25.03 68.42 -40.98
C LYS A 5 -26.03 68.06 -39.90
N SER A 6 -27.17 67.56 -40.30
CA SER A 6 -28.14 66.96 -39.39
C SER A 6 -27.53 65.75 -38.75
N GLU A 7 -27.31 65.78 -37.45
CA GLU A 7 -27.06 64.58 -36.64
C GLU A 7 -28.34 63.77 -36.56
N ASN A 8 -28.35 62.56 -37.10
CA ASN A 8 -29.45 61.62 -36.94
C ASN A 8 -29.49 61.14 -35.48
N GLY A 9 -30.21 61.82 -34.62
CA GLY A 9 -30.51 61.35 -33.28
C GLY A 9 -31.32 60.06 -33.35
N ILE A 10 -30.91 59.07 -32.52
CA ILE A 10 -31.66 57.83 -32.30
C ILE A 10 -33.09 58.21 -31.92
N THR A 11 -34.11 57.75 -32.68
CA THR A 11 -35.50 58.01 -32.34
C THR A 11 -35.84 57.39 -30.95
N LEU A 12 -36.70 58.05 -30.21
CA LEU A 12 -37.13 57.58 -28.86
C LEU A 12 -37.65 56.13 -28.90
N ILE A 13 -38.24 55.74 -30.03
CA ILE A 13 -38.72 54.39 -30.28
C ILE A 13 -37.54 53.42 -30.43
N ALA A 14 -36.47 53.78 -31.17
CA ALA A 14 -35.29 52.93 -31.30
C ALA A 14 -34.56 52.75 -29.98
N LEU A 15 -34.48 53.79 -29.14
CA LEU A 15 -33.91 53.72 -27.80
C LEU A 15 -34.75 52.82 -26.89
N ALA A 16 -36.11 52.97 -26.91
CA ALA A 16 -37.01 52.14 -26.13
C ALA A 16 -36.91 50.65 -26.53
N VAL A 17 -36.84 50.33 -27.82
CA VAL A 17 -36.66 48.97 -28.33
C VAL A 17 -35.31 48.42 -27.90
N THR A 18 -34.24 49.20 -27.96
CA THR A 18 -32.90 48.77 -27.52
C THR A 18 -32.87 48.45 -26.02
N VAL A 19 -33.50 49.29 -25.20
CA VAL A 19 -33.61 49.05 -23.74
C VAL A 19 -34.44 47.80 -23.45
N ILE A 20 -35.56 47.58 -24.14
CA ILE A 20 -36.40 46.38 -23.97
C ILE A 20 -35.60 45.12 -24.40
N VAL A 21 -34.88 45.15 -25.50
CA VAL A 21 -34.05 44.04 -25.97
C VAL A 21 -32.92 43.77 -24.98
N MET A 22 -32.25 44.80 -24.43
CA MET A 22 -31.23 44.62 -23.40
C MET A 22 -31.82 44.03 -22.09
N ILE A 23 -33.01 44.42 -21.68
CA ILE A 23 -33.69 43.82 -20.52
C ILE A 23 -34.01 42.34 -20.78
N ILE A 24 -34.56 41.99 -21.92
CA ILE A 24 -34.88 40.62 -22.28
C ILE A 24 -33.59 39.74 -22.34
N ILE A 25 -32.52 40.25 -22.95
CA ILE A 25 -31.23 39.56 -22.99
C ILE A 25 -30.66 39.41 -21.58
N SER A 26 -30.69 40.46 -20.76
CA SER A 26 -30.14 40.39 -19.39
C SER A 26 -30.95 39.45 -18.49
N VAL A 27 -32.26 39.38 -18.65
CA VAL A 27 -33.12 38.44 -17.92
C VAL A 27 -32.86 37.00 -18.39
N GLY A 28 -32.73 36.79 -19.72
CA GLY A 28 -32.41 35.49 -20.28
C GLY A 28 -31.01 34.98 -19.87
N LEU A 29 -30.01 35.86 -19.88
CA LEU A 29 -28.66 35.55 -19.39
C LEU A 29 -28.64 35.27 -17.88
N SER A 30 -29.35 36.05 -17.10
CA SER A 30 -29.47 35.84 -15.65
C SER A 30 -30.15 34.50 -15.34
N ALA A 31 -31.24 34.15 -16.02
CA ALA A 31 -31.92 32.87 -15.83
C ALA A 31 -31.00 31.69 -16.19
N THR A 32 -30.30 31.76 -17.31
CA THR A 32 -29.35 30.72 -17.73
C THR A 32 -28.18 30.60 -16.76
N MET A 33 -27.61 31.69 -16.27
CA MET A 33 -26.55 31.68 -15.26
C MET A 33 -27.05 31.11 -13.92
N THR A 34 -28.25 31.46 -13.50
CA THR A 34 -28.84 30.93 -12.25
C THR A 34 -29.01 29.42 -12.34
N THR A 35 -29.58 28.90 -13.43
CA THR A 35 -29.74 27.47 -13.67
C THR A 35 -28.40 26.71 -13.69
N ASN A 36 -27.37 27.29 -14.28
CA ASN A 36 -26.03 26.69 -14.31
C ASN A 36 -25.40 26.65 -12.90
N ILE A 37 -25.59 27.68 -12.09
CA ILE A 37 -25.09 27.73 -10.71
C ILE A 37 -25.86 26.73 -9.84
N GLU A 38 -27.20 26.68 -9.97
CA GLU A 38 -28.02 25.68 -9.28
C GLU A 38 -27.59 24.26 -9.62
N MET A 39 -27.43 23.93 -10.89
CA MET A 39 -26.97 22.62 -11.34
C MET A 39 -25.61 22.25 -10.74
N LYS A 40 -24.65 23.18 -10.75
CA LYS A 40 -23.33 22.96 -10.17
C LYS A 40 -23.40 22.70 -8.67
N ASN A 41 -24.18 23.49 -7.94
CA ASN A 41 -24.34 23.32 -6.49
C ASN A 41 -25.12 22.05 -6.15
N TYR A 42 -26.12 21.70 -6.95
CA TYR A 42 -26.86 20.45 -6.79
C TYR A 42 -25.98 19.21 -7.01
N ASN A 43 -25.10 19.22 -8.01
CA ASN A 43 -24.16 18.13 -8.24
C ASN A 43 -23.19 17.96 -7.06
N LYS A 44 -22.65 19.05 -6.51
CA LYS A 44 -21.82 19.03 -5.31
C LYS A 44 -22.58 18.47 -4.10
N PHE A 45 -23.80 18.91 -3.90
CA PHE A 45 -24.68 18.41 -2.85
C PHE A 45 -24.93 16.91 -2.99
N LYS A 46 -25.18 16.40 -4.21
CA LYS A 46 -25.35 14.96 -4.45
C LYS A 46 -24.08 14.17 -4.12
N GLU A 47 -22.92 14.66 -4.54
CA GLU A 47 -21.62 14.07 -4.19
C GLU A 47 -21.45 14.00 -2.66
N ASP A 48 -21.73 15.07 -1.95
CA ASP A 48 -21.62 15.14 -0.49
C ASP A 48 -22.56 14.14 0.20
N ILE A 49 -23.83 14.07 -0.21
CA ILE A 49 -24.82 13.13 0.37
C ILE A 49 -24.37 11.68 0.17
N ILE A 50 -23.88 11.34 -1.00
CA ILE A 50 -23.37 9.97 -1.28
C ILE A 50 -22.16 9.68 -0.39
N THR A 51 -21.18 10.57 -0.40
CA THR A 51 -19.94 10.43 0.39
C THR A 51 -20.24 10.26 1.87
N LEU A 52 -21.09 11.12 2.43
CA LEU A 52 -21.44 11.06 3.85
C LEU A 52 -22.32 9.86 4.20
N SER A 53 -23.24 9.46 3.32
CA SER A 53 -24.06 8.27 3.54
C SER A 53 -23.20 7.01 3.61
N GLU A 54 -22.24 6.87 2.69
CA GLU A 54 -21.32 5.73 2.67
C GLU A 54 -20.36 5.75 3.87
N ALA A 55 -19.73 6.88 4.14
CA ALA A 55 -18.82 7.04 5.26
C ALA A 55 -19.48 6.79 6.62
N THR A 56 -20.71 7.33 6.81
CA THR A 56 -21.48 7.15 8.04
C THR A 56 -21.86 5.68 8.25
N LYS A 57 -22.34 5.00 7.21
CA LYS A 57 -22.66 3.56 7.28
C LYS A 57 -21.43 2.71 7.56
N LEU A 58 -20.31 3.00 6.90
CA LEU A 58 -19.05 2.29 7.14
C LEU A 58 -18.53 2.51 8.57
N TYR A 59 -18.58 3.75 9.07
CA TYR A 59 -18.21 4.04 10.45
C TYR A 59 -19.11 3.27 11.44
N TYR A 60 -20.43 3.30 11.20
CA TYR A 60 -21.39 2.56 12.04
C TYR A 60 -21.15 1.07 12.03
N LEU A 61 -20.87 0.47 10.86
CA LEU A 61 -20.51 -0.95 10.75
C LEU A 61 -19.24 -1.31 11.54
N ASN A 62 -18.27 -0.40 11.55
CA ASN A 62 -16.98 -0.66 12.21
C ASN A 62 -17.02 -0.43 13.71
N ASN A 63 -17.79 0.55 14.18
CA ASN A 63 -17.74 1.05 15.56
C ASN A 63 -19.01 0.73 16.38
N GLY A 64 -20.11 0.32 15.72
CA GLY A 64 -21.40 0.10 16.38
C GLY A 64 -22.09 1.39 16.85
N THR A 65 -21.52 2.56 16.54
CA THR A 65 -22.02 3.90 16.88
C THR A 65 -21.98 4.80 15.66
N LEU A 66 -22.84 5.83 15.62
CA LEU A 66 -22.81 6.83 14.55
C LEU A 66 -21.62 7.80 14.71
N PRO A 67 -21.05 8.34 13.62
CA PRO A 67 -20.02 9.39 13.68
C PRO A 67 -20.66 10.77 13.91
N VAL A 68 -21.17 11.00 15.11
CA VAL A 68 -22.03 12.16 15.40
C VAL A 68 -21.66 12.85 16.71
N ALA A 69 -22.08 14.12 16.83
CA ALA A 69 -22.05 14.85 18.09
C ALA A 69 -23.16 14.32 19.02
N MET A 70 -22.85 13.35 19.86
CA MET A 70 -23.79 12.61 20.72
C MET A 70 -24.55 13.49 21.73
N ASP A 71 -23.97 14.63 22.11
CA ASP A 71 -24.55 15.59 23.04
C ASP A 71 -25.59 16.54 22.41
N LYS A 72 -25.78 16.47 21.08
CA LYS A 72 -26.61 17.37 20.30
C LYS A 72 -27.64 16.64 19.46
N VAL A 73 -28.63 16.04 20.13
CA VAL A 73 -29.76 15.40 19.47
C VAL A 73 -30.82 16.43 19.05
N LEU A 74 -31.29 16.27 17.82
CA LEU A 74 -32.44 17.00 17.28
C LEU A 74 -33.66 16.06 17.27
N THR A 75 -34.78 16.54 17.84
CA THR A 75 -36.05 15.79 17.83
C THR A 75 -36.86 16.01 16.56
N SER A 76 -36.49 17.01 15.77
CA SER A 76 -37.06 17.30 14.45
C SER A 76 -36.06 18.10 13.62
N ILE A 77 -36.22 18.04 12.31
CA ILE A 77 -35.47 18.84 11.33
C ILE A 77 -36.46 19.60 10.44
N ASP A 78 -36.05 20.79 9.97
CA ASP A 78 -36.85 21.60 9.06
C ASP A 78 -36.70 21.13 7.61
N VAL A 79 -37.21 19.92 7.35
CA VAL A 79 -37.27 19.29 6.04
C VAL A 79 -38.72 18.88 5.79
N PRO A 80 -39.31 19.17 4.62
CA PRO A 80 -40.67 18.78 4.30
C PRO A 80 -40.90 17.26 4.49
N SER A 81 -42.10 16.89 4.95
CA SER A 81 -42.42 15.48 5.22
C SER A 81 -42.28 14.58 3.98
N LYS A 82 -42.54 15.13 2.79
CA LYS A 82 -42.35 14.43 1.52
C LYS A 82 -40.91 14.05 1.26
N ASP A 83 -39.94 14.83 1.77
CA ASP A 83 -38.50 14.67 1.60
C ASP A 83 -37.88 13.90 2.77
N LYS A 84 -38.65 13.51 3.78
CA LYS A 84 -38.17 12.67 4.89
C LYS A 84 -38.36 11.19 4.61
N ASN A 85 -37.35 10.40 4.97
CA ASN A 85 -37.45 8.94 4.91
C ASN A 85 -38.54 8.47 5.88
N PRO A 86 -39.54 7.69 5.42
CA PRO A 86 -40.64 7.20 6.26
C PRO A 86 -40.18 6.26 7.38
N ASN A 87 -38.97 5.72 7.29
CA ASN A 87 -38.36 4.89 8.33
C ASN A 87 -37.62 5.71 9.39
N ASP A 88 -37.58 7.03 9.26
CA ASP A 88 -36.98 7.89 10.28
C ASP A 88 -37.70 7.75 11.62
N ASN A 89 -36.91 7.79 12.68
CA ASN A 89 -37.44 8.12 14.01
C ASN A 89 -37.27 9.63 14.29
N ASN A 90 -37.71 10.08 15.43
CA ASN A 90 -37.59 11.48 15.86
C ASN A 90 -36.26 11.83 16.51
N LYS A 91 -35.16 11.19 16.07
CA LYS A 91 -33.81 11.45 16.54
C LYS A 91 -32.85 11.64 15.36
N TYR A 92 -32.34 12.84 15.24
CA TYR A 92 -31.34 13.24 14.26
C TYR A 92 -30.13 13.78 14.99
N TYR A 93 -28.97 13.53 14.46
CA TYR A 93 -27.70 13.97 15.02
C TYR A 93 -26.86 14.69 13.98
N TYR A 94 -26.13 15.71 14.38
CA TYR A 94 -25.15 16.34 13.52
C TYR A 94 -24.00 15.35 13.26
N ILE A 95 -23.66 15.14 12.00
CA ILE A 95 -22.50 14.32 11.60
C ILE A 95 -21.22 15.04 12.02
N ASP A 96 -20.37 14.39 12.78
CA ASP A 96 -19.03 14.89 13.13
C ASP A 96 -18.01 14.38 12.12
N MET A 97 -17.69 15.18 11.10
CA MET A 97 -16.78 14.80 10.02
C MET A 97 -15.34 14.63 10.49
N ARG A 98 -14.98 15.10 11.69
CA ARG A 98 -13.65 14.82 12.28
C ARG A 98 -13.47 13.34 12.60
N LEU A 99 -14.56 12.60 12.74
CA LEU A 99 -14.59 11.15 12.88
C LEU A 99 -14.56 10.40 11.52
N LEU A 100 -14.67 11.15 10.42
CA LEU A 100 -14.71 10.65 9.03
C LEU A 100 -13.58 11.29 8.20
N PRO A 101 -12.30 11.04 8.51
CA PRO A 101 -11.18 11.78 7.93
C PRO A 101 -11.04 11.63 6.41
N ASP A 102 -11.64 10.58 5.84
CA ASP A 102 -11.60 10.31 4.40
C ASP A 102 -12.85 10.82 3.64
N ALA A 103 -13.82 11.44 4.35
CA ALA A 103 -15.02 11.99 3.76
C ALA A 103 -14.84 13.47 3.42
N GLU A 104 -14.38 13.76 2.22
CA GLU A 104 -14.27 15.13 1.72
C GLU A 104 -15.63 15.61 1.17
N THR A 105 -16.09 16.79 1.59
CA THR A 105 -17.35 17.41 1.16
C THR A 105 -17.16 18.85 0.72
N TYR A 106 -18.07 19.33 -0.12
CA TYR A 106 -18.08 20.72 -0.57
C TYR A 106 -18.73 21.66 0.45
N PHE A 107 -19.75 21.17 1.17
CA PHE A 107 -20.53 21.93 2.14
C PHE A 107 -20.34 21.37 3.55
N GLY A 108 -21.08 21.90 4.54
CA GLY A 108 -21.08 21.41 5.91
C GLY A 108 -19.83 21.81 6.69
N GLU A 109 -19.38 23.05 6.57
CA GLU A 109 -18.17 23.52 7.24
C GLU A 109 -18.25 23.36 8.77
N GLY A 110 -19.44 23.52 9.35
CA GLY A 110 -19.66 23.28 10.77
C GLY A 110 -19.46 21.83 11.17
N ASN A 111 -19.78 20.87 10.28
CA ASN A 111 -19.53 19.45 10.52
C ASN A 111 -18.03 19.09 10.46
N LYS A 112 -17.27 19.76 9.58
CA LYS A 112 -15.83 19.56 9.42
C LYS A 112 -15.03 20.02 10.63
N ASN A 113 -15.40 21.14 11.20
CA ASN A 113 -14.68 21.75 12.33
C ASN A 113 -15.32 21.48 13.71
N GLY A 114 -16.45 20.78 13.77
CA GLY A 114 -17.17 20.46 15.01
C GLY A 114 -17.98 21.62 15.58
N THR A 115 -18.28 22.64 14.79
CA THR A 115 -19.11 23.80 15.19
C THR A 115 -20.54 23.58 14.67
N PHE A 116 -21.38 22.92 15.46
CA PHE A 116 -22.75 22.53 15.05
C PHE A 116 -23.77 23.70 15.25
N THR A 117 -23.39 24.88 14.83
CA THR A 117 -24.23 26.06 14.76
C THR A 117 -24.00 26.75 13.43
N SER A 118 -25.07 27.01 12.70
CA SER A 118 -25.01 27.73 11.44
C SER A 118 -26.25 28.61 11.29
N THR A 119 -26.04 29.84 10.90
CA THR A 119 -27.15 30.79 10.68
C THR A 119 -27.89 30.50 9.38
N ASP A 120 -27.31 29.76 8.47
CA ASP A 120 -27.84 29.42 7.14
C ASP A 120 -28.09 27.94 6.94
N ASN A 121 -28.05 27.13 8.02
CA ASN A 121 -28.24 25.68 8.03
C ASN A 121 -27.25 24.88 7.17
N ASP A 122 -26.03 25.40 6.92
CA ASP A 122 -24.97 24.68 6.22
C ASP A 122 -24.41 23.53 7.09
N LEU A 123 -25.27 22.56 7.38
CA LEU A 123 -24.99 21.43 8.27
C LEU A 123 -25.63 20.15 7.76
N TYR A 124 -24.93 19.05 7.93
CA TYR A 124 -25.41 17.70 7.68
C TYR A 124 -25.83 17.02 8.98
N VAL A 125 -26.96 16.32 8.91
CA VAL A 125 -27.46 15.47 9.99
C VAL A 125 -27.78 14.07 9.47
N VAL A 126 -27.79 13.10 10.37
CA VAL A 126 -28.18 11.72 10.09
C VAL A 126 -29.30 11.30 11.03
N ASN A 127 -30.29 10.56 10.53
CA ASN A 127 -31.31 9.94 11.36
C ASN A 127 -30.77 8.68 12.05
N GLU A 128 -31.04 8.52 13.33
CA GLU A 128 -30.53 7.38 14.14
C GLU A 128 -30.98 6.03 13.60
N LYS A 129 -32.23 5.92 13.12
CA LYS A 129 -32.84 4.65 12.73
C LYS A 129 -32.62 4.33 11.24
N SER A 130 -32.93 5.27 10.36
CA SER A 130 -32.87 5.05 8.91
C SER A 130 -31.46 5.18 8.34
N LEU A 131 -30.54 5.82 9.08
CA LEU A 131 -29.20 6.23 8.62
C LEU A 131 -29.24 7.18 7.42
N THR A 132 -30.38 7.81 7.17
CA THR A 132 -30.53 8.78 6.08
C THR A 132 -29.82 10.07 6.46
N VAL A 133 -28.99 10.56 5.54
CA VAL A 133 -28.26 11.83 5.67
C VAL A 133 -29.07 12.95 5.02
N TYR A 134 -29.20 14.04 5.74
CA TYR A 134 -29.89 15.26 5.29
C TYR A 134 -28.94 16.46 5.34
N TYR A 135 -29.01 17.30 4.32
CA TYR A 135 -28.40 18.62 4.31
C TYR A 135 -29.44 19.68 4.69
N LEU A 136 -29.32 20.26 5.85
CA LEU A 136 -30.37 21.14 6.42
C LEU A 136 -30.64 22.39 5.59
N LYS A 137 -29.65 22.95 4.89
CA LYS A 137 -29.81 24.07 3.97
C LYS A 137 -30.53 23.67 2.69
N GLY A 138 -30.34 22.42 2.27
CA GLY A 138 -30.78 21.91 0.98
C GLY A 138 -30.07 22.55 -0.21
N ALA A 139 -30.19 21.93 -1.37
CA ALA A 139 -29.72 22.44 -2.65
C ALA A 139 -30.90 22.71 -3.57
N VAL A 140 -30.86 23.80 -4.35
CA VAL A 140 -31.93 24.18 -5.28
C VAL A 140 -31.55 23.70 -6.68
N LEU A 141 -32.49 23.05 -7.37
CA LEU A 141 -32.42 22.71 -8.79
C LEU A 141 -33.77 23.03 -9.44
N ASN A 142 -33.75 23.82 -10.49
CA ASN A 142 -34.94 24.26 -11.22
C ASN A 142 -36.02 24.88 -10.32
N GLY A 143 -35.57 25.59 -9.27
CA GLY A 143 -36.47 26.24 -8.29
C GLY A 143 -37.01 25.31 -7.20
N GLU A 144 -36.73 24.00 -7.25
CA GLU A 144 -37.08 23.04 -6.21
C GLU A 144 -35.91 22.77 -5.28
N ARG A 145 -36.19 22.62 -3.97
CA ARG A 145 -35.16 22.40 -2.95
C ARG A 145 -35.12 20.95 -2.50
N HIS A 146 -33.94 20.38 -2.53
CA HIS A 146 -33.64 18.99 -2.20
C HIS A 146 -32.78 18.90 -0.95
N TYR A 147 -33.07 17.98 -0.05
CA TYR A 147 -32.41 17.87 1.27
C TYR A 147 -31.64 16.56 1.46
N THR A 148 -31.92 15.55 0.64
CA THR A 148 -31.28 14.23 0.67
C THR A 148 -31.18 13.67 -0.75
N SER A 149 -30.72 12.46 -0.90
CA SER A 149 -30.58 11.79 -2.21
C SER A 149 -31.91 11.40 -2.86
N VAL A 150 -33.01 11.45 -2.11
CA VAL A 150 -34.36 11.11 -2.57
C VAL A 150 -35.18 12.40 -2.62
N ASP A 151 -35.76 12.68 -3.78
CA ASP A 151 -36.45 13.95 -4.02
C ASP A 151 -37.88 13.96 -3.52
N ASP A 152 -38.55 12.82 -3.47
CA ASP A 152 -39.93 12.71 -2.95
C ASP A 152 -40.20 11.30 -2.46
N TYR A 153 -40.40 11.16 -1.16
CA TYR A 153 -40.80 9.90 -0.54
C TYR A 153 -42.30 9.64 -0.61
N SER A 154 -43.12 10.63 -0.96
CA SER A 154 -44.61 10.48 -0.98
C SER A 154 -45.09 9.74 -2.22
N ASP A 155 -44.48 9.98 -3.38
CA ASP A 155 -44.94 9.47 -4.67
C ASP A 155 -44.11 8.28 -5.17
N GLY A 156 -43.12 7.80 -4.40
CA GLY A 156 -42.17 6.80 -4.88
C GLY A 156 -41.27 7.35 -5.99
N GLY A 157 -41.28 8.67 -6.18
CA GLY A 157 -40.49 9.35 -7.19
C GLY A 157 -39.00 9.41 -6.84
N PHE A 158 -38.20 9.28 -7.84
CA PHE A 158 -36.75 9.42 -7.79
C PHE A 158 -36.32 10.59 -8.60
N ALA A 159 -35.50 11.37 -8.03
CA ALA A 159 -34.47 11.97 -8.82
C ALA A 159 -33.24 11.05 -8.74
N SER A 160 -33.08 10.23 -9.71
CA SER A 160 -31.89 9.43 -9.94
C SER A 160 -31.87 8.01 -9.38
N ASP A 161 -31.07 7.21 -9.99
CA ASP A 161 -30.58 5.84 -9.85
C ASP A 161 -30.47 5.22 -8.44
N TYR A 162 -30.98 5.87 -7.41
CA TYR A 162 -31.04 5.41 -6.02
C TYR A 162 -32.49 5.14 -5.61
N TYR A 163 -32.73 4.04 -5.05
CA TYR A 163 -33.85 3.35 -4.43
C TYR A 163 -35.14 4.13 -4.15
N SER A 164 -36.30 3.61 -4.62
CA SER A 164 -37.62 4.10 -4.28
C SER A 164 -37.99 3.75 -2.84
N LYS A 165 -38.93 4.45 -2.28
CA LYS A 165 -39.54 4.18 -0.97
C LYS A 165 -39.96 2.70 -0.82
N THR A 166 -40.31 2.06 -1.95
CA THR A 166 -40.72 0.66 -2.03
C THR A 166 -39.56 -0.29 -2.30
N ASP A 167 -38.34 0.20 -2.65
CA ASP A 167 -37.27 -0.61 -3.21
C ASP A 167 -35.94 -0.51 -2.46
N LEU A 168 -35.92 0.04 -1.22
CA LEU A 168 -34.74 -0.12 -0.37
C LEU A 168 -34.44 -1.61 -0.24
N PRO A 169 -33.21 -2.07 -0.54
CA PRO A 169 -32.84 -3.43 -0.29
C PRO A 169 -33.00 -3.73 1.20
N ILE A 170 -33.50 -4.92 1.52
CA ILE A 170 -33.68 -5.32 2.92
C ILE A 170 -32.34 -5.23 3.65
N ILE A 171 -31.25 -5.64 2.99
CA ILE A 171 -29.86 -5.51 3.47
C ILE A 171 -29.10 -4.59 2.53
N SER A 172 -28.50 -3.51 3.06
CA SER A 172 -27.91 -2.46 2.22
C SER A 172 -26.39 -2.29 2.39
N ALA A 173 -25.80 -2.69 3.46
CA ALA A 173 -24.38 -2.46 3.71
C ALA A 173 -23.74 -3.77 4.16
N VAL A 174 -22.76 -4.23 3.40
CA VAL A 174 -22.08 -5.49 3.68
C VAL A 174 -20.59 -5.25 3.67
N SER A 175 -19.91 -5.51 4.78
CA SER A 175 -18.47 -5.44 4.90
C SER A 175 -17.90 -6.72 5.50
N MET A 176 -16.69 -7.05 5.11
CA MET A 176 -15.96 -8.20 5.63
C MET A 176 -14.56 -7.77 6.04
N LYS A 177 -14.05 -8.29 7.14
CA LYS A 177 -12.67 -8.10 7.57
C LYS A 177 -12.15 -9.25 8.39
N SER A 178 -10.85 -9.46 8.37
CA SER A 178 -10.10 -10.38 9.22
C SER A 178 -9.61 -9.65 10.49
N ASP A 179 -9.44 -10.40 11.58
CA ASP A 179 -8.72 -9.95 12.78
C ASP A 179 -7.20 -10.17 12.69
N GLY A 180 -6.70 -10.68 11.55
CA GLY A 180 -5.28 -10.79 11.26
C GLY A 180 -4.57 -9.44 11.15
N GLU A 181 -3.25 -9.45 10.96
CA GLU A 181 -2.44 -8.22 10.84
C GLU A 181 -2.90 -7.30 9.69
N ASP A 182 -3.40 -7.88 8.60
CA ASP A 182 -4.06 -7.17 7.50
C ASP A 182 -5.53 -7.57 7.48
N SER A 183 -6.41 -6.61 7.68
CA SER A 183 -7.86 -6.84 7.72
C SER A 183 -8.46 -7.36 6.40
N THR A 184 -7.71 -7.30 5.30
CA THR A 184 -8.09 -7.83 3.98
C THR A 184 -7.51 -9.22 3.70
N ARG A 185 -6.77 -9.80 4.66
CA ARG A 185 -6.12 -11.11 4.58
C ARG A 185 -6.46 -11.94 5.80
N ALA A 186 -6.73 -13.22 5.58
CA ALA A 186 -7.05 -14.16 6.66
C ALA A 186 -6.16 -15.39 6.60
N ASN A 187 -5.51 -15.69 7.71
CA ASN A 187 -4.64 -16.83 7.91
C ASN A 187 -5.33 -17.95 8.68
N LEU A 188 -4.67 -19.10 8.81
CA LEU A 188 -5.14 -20.16 9.70
C LEU A 188 -5.25 -19.65 11.13
N GLY A 189 -6.43 -19.83 11.72
CA GLY A 189 -6.74 -19.40 13.08
C GLY A 189 -7.34 -18.01 13.19
N ASP A 190 -7.23 -17.17 12.15
CA ASP A 190 -7.87 -15.84 12.12
C ASP A 190 -9.38 -15.96 12.09
N THR A 191 -10.05 -14.94 12.59
CA THR A 191 -11.50 -14.80 12.56
C THR A 191 -11.90 -13.78 11.51
N VAL A 192 -12.67 -14.23 10.54
CA VAL A 192 -13.30 -13.37 9.54
C VAL A 192 -14.65 -12.92 10.06
N THR A 193 -14.86 -11.62 10.11
CA THR A 193 -16.10 -10.98 10.56
C THR A 193 -16.84 -10.39 9.36
N LEU A 194 -18.05 -10.87 9.10
CA LEU A 194 -18.99 -10.30 8.13
C LEU A 194 -19.99 -9.43 8.88
N LYS A 195 -20.16 -8.19 8.48
CA LYS A 195 -21.19 -7.29 9.03
C LYS A 195 -22.08 -6.76 7.94
N PHE A 196 -23.36 -6.62 8.24
CA PHE A 196 -24.34 -6.00 7.35
C PHE A 196 -25.45 -5.28 8.13
N ILE A 197 -26.10 -4.31 7.49
CA ILE A 197 -27.21 -3.54 8.05
C ILE A 197 -28.53 -4.01 7.42
N SER A 198 -29.53 -4.28 8.25
CA SER A 198 -30.91 -4.43 7.78
C SER A 198 -31.62 -3.07 7.80
N ASN A 199 -32.21 -2.67 6.68
CA ASN A 199 -33.02 -1.46 6.57
C ASN A 199 -34.43 -1.62 7.15
N TYR A 200 -34.84 -2.86 7.45
CA TYR A 200 -36.18 -3.20 7.94
C TYR A 200 -36.09 -4.13 9.14
N THR A 201 -37.15 -4.21 9.91
CA THR A 201 -37.32 -5.30 10.87
C THR A 201 -37.55 -6.59 10.08
N LEU A 202 -36.65 -7.56 10.24
CA LEU A 202 -36.75 -8.81 9.53
C LEU A 202 -37.92 -9.67 10.06
N THR A 203 -38.68 -10.24 9.16
CA THR A 203 -39.67 -11.27 9.47
C THR A 203 -39.08 -12.68 9.41
N GLN A 204 -37.98 -12.82 8.67
CA GLN A 204 -37.15 -14.02 8.62
C GLN A 204 -35.67 -13.61 8.64
N ASN A 205 -34.92 -14.15 9.60
CA ASN A 205 -33.48 -13.93 9.71
C ASN A 205 -32.73 -14.62 8.56
N PRO A 206 -31.62 -14.01 8.10
CA PRO A 206 -30.82 -14.57 7.01
C PRO A 206 -30.09 -15.84 7.38
N THR A 207 -29.93 -16.72 6.41
CA THR A 207 -28.91 -17.76 6.40
C THR A 207 -27.59 -17.14 5.95
N VAL A 208 -26.54 -17.30 6.72
CA VAL A 208 -25.20 -16.75 6.42
C VAL A 208 -24.21 -17.90 6.23
N VAL A 209 -23.58 -17.94 5.07
CA VAL A 209 -22.55 -18.92 4.74
C VAL A 209 -21.26 -18.15 4.45
N ILE A 210 -20.13 -18.57 5.03
CA ILE A 210 -18.79 -18.03 4.74
C ILE A 210 -17.87 -19.20 4.43
N ASP A 211 -17.14 -19.13 3.31
CA ASP A 211 -16.24 -20.22 2.86
C ASP A 211 -16.94 -21.58 2.79
N GLY A 212 -18.19 -21.61 2.35
CA GLY A 212 -19.01 -22.82 2.28
C GLY A 212 -19.51 -23.37 3.63
N GLN A 213 -19.19 -22.71 4.75
CA GLN A 213 -19.64 -23.08 6.09
C GLN A 213 -20.86 -22.25 6.50
N ASP A 214 -21.91 -22.91 6.97
CA ASP A 214 -23.05 -22.23 7.57
C ASP A 214 -22.64 -21.66 8.95
N VAL A 215 -22.62 -20.34 9.02
CA VAL A 215 -22.26 -19.57 10.24
C VAL A 215 -23.46 -18.81 10.81
N THR A 216 -24.67 -19.16 10.41
CA THR A 216 -25.92 -18.53 10.83
C THR A 216 -26.04 -18.49 12.36
N SER A 217 -25.59 -19.53 13.04
CA SER A 217 -25.60 -19.61 14.52
C SER A 217 -24.65 -18.61 15.18
N SER A 218 -23.65 -18.07 14.46
CA SER A 218 -22.75 -17.04 14.97
C SER A 218 -23.29 -15.61 14.81
N CYS A 219 -24.42 -15.45 14.13
CA CYS A 219 -25.03 -14.15 13.88
C CYS A 219 -25.52 -13.51 15.18
N THR A 220 -25.02 -12.34 15.48
CA THR A 220 -25.46 -11.52 16.59
C THR A 220 -25.98 -10.18 16.07
N TRP A 221 -27.05 -9.68 16.68
CA TRP A 221 -27.67 -8.42 16.30
C TRP A 221 -27.47 -7.35 17.36
N ASN A 222 -26.98 -6.20 16.93
CA ASN A 222 -26.94 -4.97 17.73
C ASN A 222 -27.72 -3.89 16.98
N GLY A 223 -28.96 -3.62 17.42
CA GLY A 223 -29.88 -2.82 16.64
C GLY A 223 -30.19 -3.46 15.30
N ASN A 224 -29.88 -2.76 14.22
CA ASN A 224 -30.07 -3.23 12.84
C ASN A 224 -28.77 -3.77 12.19
N ILE A 225 -27.67 -3.91 12.93
CA ILE A 225 -26.43 -4.49 12.47
C ILE A 225 -26.38 -5.97 12.85
N CYS A 226 -26.21 -6.84 11.85
CA CYS A 226 -25.81 -8.22 12.07
C CYS A 226 -24.29 -8.36 11.99
N THR A 227 -23.75 -9.14 12.90
CA THR A 227 -22.35 -9.57 12.89
C THR A 227 -22.31 -11.09 12.85
N ALA A 228 -21.70 -11.68 11.82
CA ALA A 228 -21.42 -13.10 11.70
C ALA A 228 -19.91 -13.33 11.69
N THR A 229 -19.45 -14.41 12.30
CA THR A 229 -18.02 -14.73 12.40
C THR A 229 -17.71 -16.12 11.86
N TYR A 230 -16.56 -16.22 11.20
CA TYR A 230 -16.01 -17.45 10.66
C TYR A 230 -14.55 -17.58 11.06
N LYS A 231 -14.14 -18.68 11.66
CA LYS A 231 -12.76 -18.98 11.99
C LYS A 231 -12.12 -19.81 10.86
N VAL A 232 -11.01 -19.34 10.31
CA VAL A 232 -10.26 -20.06 9.27
C VAL A 232 -9.63 -21.32 9.87
N ALA A 233 -10.22 -22.48 9.60
CA ALA A 233 -9.83 -23.76 10.19
C ALA A 233 -8.97 -24.63 9.23
N SER A 234 -9.03 -24.40 7.92
CA SER A 234 -8.37 -25.25 6.93
C SER A 234 -7.66 -24.42 5.83
N ALA A 235 -6.46 -24.86 5.49
CA ALA A 235 -5.68 -24.35 4.36
C ALA A 235 -6.18 -24.81 2.99
N SER A 236 -7.01 -25.86 2.96
CA SER A 236 -7.54 -26.45 1.74
C SER A 236 -9.07 -26.41 1.72
N ASP A 237 -9.63 -26.35 0.52
CA ASP A 237 -11.06 -26.54 0.29
C ASP A 237 -11.47 -28.01 0.46
N SER A 238 -12.77 -28.31 0.33
CA SER A 238 -13.31 -29.67 0.47
C SER A 238 -12.80 -30.68 -0.57
N SER A 239 -12.20 -30.20 -1.66
CA SER A 239 -11.57 -30.99 -2.70
C SER A 239 -10.05 -31.15 -2.51
N GLY A 240 -9.48 -30.59 -1.44
CA GLY A 240 -8.06 -30.64 -1.13
C GLY A 240 -7.22 -29.58 -1.84
N ASN A 241 -7.81 -28.65 -2.59
CA ASN A 241 -7.08 -27.59 -3.26
C ASN A 241 -6.73 -26.46 -2.28
N SER A 242 -5.54 -25.85 -2.44
CA SER A 242 -5.12 -24.72 -1.63
C SER A 242 -6.09 -23.55 -1.75
N LYS A 243 -6.41 -22.94 -0.60
CA LYS A 243 -7.18 -21.70 -0.51
C LYS A 243 -6.31 -20.45 -0.64
N ASN A 244 -5.00 -20.57 -0.50
CA ASN A 244 -4.10 -19.41 -0.49
C ASN A 244 -4.29 -18.52 -1.71
N GLY A 245 -4.43 -17.21 -1.49
CA GLY A 245 -4.67 -16.21 -2.52
C GLY A 245 -6.10 -16.17 -3.08
N LYS A 246 -6.99 -17.10 -2.70
CA LYS A 246 -8.38 -17.08 -3.12
C LYS A 246 -9.19 -16.09 -2.28
N LYS A 247 -10.18 -15.44 -2.90
CA LYS A 247 -11.18 -14.61 -2.19
C LYS A 247 -11.98 -15.50 -1.22
N ILE A 248 -12.28 -14.97 -0.04
CA ILE A 248 -13.22 -15.61 0.88
C ILE A 248 -14.62 -15.31 0.40
N GLU A 249 -15.29 -16.35 -0.11
CA GLU A 249 -16.65 -16.24 -0.61
C GLU A 249 -17.65 -16.30 0.56
N PHE A 250 -18.75 -15.57 0.42
CA PHE A 250 -19.85 -15.61 1.38
C PHE A 250 -21.20 -15.51 0.66
N SER A 251 -22.27 -15.88 1.36
CA SER A 251 -23.63 -15.60 0.94
C SER A 251 -24.51 -15.25 2.14
N ILE A 252 -25.39 -14.27 1.92
CA ILE A 252 -26.48 -13.88 2.83
C ILE A 252 -27.76 -14.15 2.05
N SER A 253 -28.59 -15.09 2.49
CA SER A 253 -29.77 -15.57 1.77
C SER A 253 -30.91 -15.87 2.71
N ASN A 254 -32.09 -16.23 2.16
CA ASN A 254 -33.27 -16.68 2.91
C ASN A 254 -33.75 -15.69 3.97
N TYR A 255 -33.83 -14.40 3.64
CA TYR A 255 -34.32 -13.37 4.54
C TYR A 255 -35.51 -12.62 3.93
N SER A 256 -36.38 -12.11 4.80
CA SER A 256 -37.55 -11.35 4.40
C SER A 256 -37.89 -10.24 5.40
N ALA A 257 -38.57 -9.21 4.92
CA ALA A 257 -39.14 -8.14 5.70
C ALA A 257 -40.35 -7.55 4.98
N ASP A 258 -41.42 -7.24 5.72
CA ASP A 258 -42.63 -6.57 5.21
C ASP A 258 -43.16 -7.14 3.90
N SER A 259 -43.34 -8.47 3.83
CA SER A 259 -43.80 -9.19 2.65
C SER A 259 -42.87 -9.20 1.44
N LYS A 260 -41.62 -8.67 1.59
CA LYS A 260 -40.55 -8.72 0.60
C LYS A 260 -39.59 -9.87 0.91
N THR A 261 -39.14 -10.57 -0.11
CA THR A 261 -38.09 -11.58 0.00
C THR A 261 -36.75 -10.95 -0.46
N GLY A 262 -35.70 -11.11 0.33
CA GLY A 262 -34.37 -10.62 -0.02
C GLY A 262 -33.72 -11.47 -1.12
N THR A 263 -32.93 -10.83 -1.96
CA THR A 263 -32.05 -11.49 -2.93
C THR A 263 -30.75 -11.92 -2.26
N THR A 264 -30.16 -13.02 -2.72
CA THR A 264 -28.87 -13.48 -2.19
C THR A 264 -27.78 -12.43 -2.46
N ILE A 265 -27.01 -12.11 -1.42
CA ILE A 265 -25.86 -11.18 -1.48
C ILE A 265 -24.60 -12.00 -1.31
N SER A 266 -23.62 -11.82 -2.21
CA SER A 266 -22.35 -12.54 -2.22
C SER A 266 -21.12 -11.64 -2.38
N ASP A 267 -21.32 -10.33 -2.46
CA ASP A 267 -20.24 -9.35 -2.58
C ASP A 267 -20.33 -8.26 -1.51
N VAL A 268 -19.16 -7.84 -1.05
CA VAL A 268 -19.05 -6.67 -0.17
C VAL A 268 -19.33 -5.41 -0.99
N ASN A 269 -20.11 -4.51 -0.44
CA ASN A 269 -20.37 -3.20 -1.04
C ASN A 269 -19.79 -2.06 -0.19
N PHE A 270 -19.21 -2.38 0.96
CA PHE A 270 -18.43 -1.47 1.79
C PHE A 270 -17.09 -2.09 2.18
N GLY A 271 -15.99 -1.38 1.91
CA GLY A 271 -14.64 -1.87 2.16
C GLY A 271 -14.12 -2.79 1.06
N LYS A 272 -13.15 -3.62 1.40
CA LYS A 272 -12.48 -4.53 0.48
C LYS A 272 -12.88 -5.97 0.75
N SER A 273 -12.81 -6.82 -0.28
CA SER A 273 -12.90 -8.26 -0.12
C SER A 273 -11.74 -8.79 0.73
N VAL A 274 -11.99 -9.84 1.48
CA VAL A 274 -10.96 -10.56 2.25
C VAL A 274 -10.49 -11.78 1.44
N TYR A 275 -9.19 -12.02 1.46
CA TYR A 275 -8.56 -13.14 0.77
C TYR A 275 -7.86 -14.04 1.75
N PHE A 276 -7.78 -15.33 1.46
CA PHE A 276 -6.95 -16.23 2.23
C PHE A 276 -5.47 -15.91 2.01
N GLU A 277 -4.75 -15.75 3.10
CA GLU A 277 -3.29 -15.71 3.14
C GLU A 277 -2.82 -16.87 4.01
N ILE A 278 -2.92 -18.08 3.45
CA ILE A 278 -2.59 -19.28 4.19
C ILE A 278 -1.08 -19.46 4.21
N VAL A 279 -0.46 -19.00 5.28
CA VAL A 279 0.93 -19.31 5.59
C VAL A 279 0.96 -20.29 6.76
N PRO A 280 1.89 -21.24 6.79
CA PRO A 280 1.93 -22.31 7.80
C PRO A 280 2.00 -21.79 9.23
N LYS A 281 2.62 -20.62 9.43
CA LYS A 281 2.77 -19.96 10.74
C LYS A 281 2.59 -18.44 10.58
N PRO A 282 1.97 -17.75 11.56
CA PRO A 282 2.01 -16.29 11.63
C PRO A 282 3.45 -15.82 11.86
N ASN A 283 3.70 -14.51 11.65
CA ASN A 283 4.96 -13.92 12.09
C ASN A 283 5.18 -14.19 13.60
N PHE A 284 6.40 -14.52 13.97
CA PHE A 284 6.76 -14.75 15.37
C PHE A 284 8.11 -14.11 15.68
N VAL A 285 8.44 -13.99 16.95
CA VAL A 285 9.65 -13.27 17.39
C VAL A 285 10.60 -14.23 18.09
N VAL A 286 11.87 -14.20 17.68
CA VAL A 286 12.98 -14.90 18.34
C VAL A 286 14.10 -13.89 18.56
N ASP A 287 14.61 -13.78 19.77
CA ASP A 287 15.68 -12.86 20.15
C ASP A 287 15.40 -11.39 19.73
N GLY A 288 14.14 -10.97 19.79
CA GLY A 288 13.69 -9.65 19.35
C GLY A 288 13.67 -9.42 17.84
N VAL A 289 13.87 -10.47 17.04
CA VAL A 289 13.79 -10.45 15.57
C VAL A 289 12.45 -11.02 15.12
N THR A 290 11.74 -10.29 14.27
CA THR A 290 10.50 -10.76 13.65
C THR A 290 10.81 -11.71 12.50
N ILE A 291 10.35 -12.96 12.63
CA ILE A 291 10.45 -14.00 11.59
C ILE A 291 9.14 -14.02 10.81
N PRO A 292 9.20 -13.85 9.48
CA PRO A 292 7.98 -13.81 8.66
C PRO A 292 7.26 -15.16 8.65
N GLY A 293 5.94 -15.13 8.55
CA GLY A 293 5.15 -16.32 8.30
C GLY A 293 5.61 -17.07 7.04
N GLY A 294 5.69 -18.39 7.12
CA GLY A 294 6.25 -19.24 6.05
C GLY A 294 7.75 -19.41 6.10
N TYR A 295 8.44 -18.77 7.04
CA TYR A 295 9.85 -18.99 7.33
C TYR A 295 10.01 -19.61 8.72
N TYR A 296 11.12 -20.29 8.93
CA TYR A 296 11.41 -21.06 10.12
C TYR A 296 12.72 -20.59 10.74
N TYR A 297 12.75 -20.42 12.04
CA TYR A 297 13.99 -20.14 12.78
C TYR A 297 14.89 -21.38 12.75
N VAL A 298 16.13 -21.22 12.30
CA VAL A 298 17.10 -22.30 12.21
C VAL A 298 18.04 -22.32 13.42
N GLY A 299 18.62 -21.18 13.76
CA GLY A 299 19.63 -21.00 14.77
C GLY A 299 20.29 -19.63 14.66
N GLY A 300 21.41 -19.42 15.33
CA GLY A 300 22.05 -18.11 15.42
C GLY A 300 21.34 -17.18 16.40
N THR A 301 21.88 -15.97 16.56
CA THR A 301 21.35 -14.93 17.44
C THR A 301 21.27 -13.60 16.71
N LYS A 302 20.48 -12.65 17.22
CA LYS A 302 20.39 -11.30 16.68
C LYS A 302 21.78 -10.67 16.50
N ALA A 303 22.68 -10.87 17.46
CA ALA A 303 24.01 -10.27 17.47
C ALA A 303 24.99 -10.96 16.51
N LYS A 304 24.88 -12.29 16.32
CA LYS A 304 25.81 -13.14 15.56
C LYS A 304 25.24 -13.73 14.28
N GLY A 305 24.12 -13.20 13.80
CA GLY A 305 23.44 -13.63 12.58
C GLY A 305 22.41 -14.73 12.84
N LEU A 306 21.20 -14.32 13.23
CA LEU A 306 20.04 -15.21 13.30
C LEU A 306 19.70 -15.69 11.88
N VAL A 307 19.57 -17.00 11.72
CA VAL A 307 19.31 -17.65 10.43
C VAL A 307 17.86 -18.11 10.36
N ILE A 308 17.21 -17.84 9.23
CA ILE A 308 15.91 -18.39 8.88
C ILE A 308 15.98 -19.18 7.57
N SER A 309 15.05 -20.10 7.37
CA SER A 309 14.87 -20.91 6.17
C SER A 309 13.42 -20.92 5.74
N ASP A 310 13.15 -21.11 4.44
CA ASP A 310 11.80 -21.34 3.92
C ASP A 310 11.37 -22.81 3.93
N ALA A 311 12.23 -23.73 4.40
CA ALA A 311 11.90 -25.14 4.54
C ALA A 311 11.59 -25.51 5.99
N GLU A 312 10.45 -26.16 6.23
CA GLU A 312 10.03 -26.60 7.57
C GLU A 312 11.00 -27.61 8.21
N ALA A 313 11.62 -28.44 7.39
CA ALA A 313 12.62 -29.43 7.83
C ALA A 313 13.85 -28.79 8.51
N ASP A 314 14.08 -27.49 8.31
CA ASP A 314 15.20 -26.74 8.89
C ASP A 314 14.83 -26.10 10.23
N ASN A 315 13.55 -26.17 10.64
CA ASN A 315 13.07 -25.51 11.85
C ASN A 315 13.82 -25.97 13.11
N GLU A 316 14.38 -25.00 13.84
CA GLU A 316 15.11 -25.20 15.09
C GLU A 316 16.32 -26.18 15.01
N ARG A 317 16.78 -26.51 13.80
CA ARG A 317 17.86 -27.49 13.58
C ARG A 317 19.16 -27.13 14.28
N TYR A 318 19.46 -25.86 14.42
CA TYR A 318 20.63 -25.31 15.12
C TYR A 318 20.24 -24.41 16.30
N LYS A 319 19.07 -24.65 16.90
CA LYS A 319 18.60 -23.88 18.06
C LYS A 319 19.62 -23.87 19.20
N GLY A 320 19.90 -22.68 19.72
CA GLY A 320 20.87 -22.48 20.80
C GLY A 320 22.33 -22.48 20.35
N GLN A 321 22.60 -22.61 19.07
CA GLN A 321 23.96 -22.51 18.51
C GLN A 321 24.13 -21.18 17.79
N GLU A 322 25.25 -20.47 18.02
CA GLU A 322 25.58 -19.23 17.31
C GLU A 322 25.99 -19.52 15.85
N ASN A 323 26.69 -20.63 15.63
CA ASN A 323 27.13 -21.09 14.33
C ASN A 323 26.15 -22.08 13.73
N VAL A 324 25.54 -21.71 12.60
CA VAL A 324 24.60 -22.56 11.88
C VAL A 324 25.34 -23.35 10.80
N GLY A 325 25.09 -24.65 10.74
CA GLY A 325 25.67 -25.55 9.73
C GLY A 325 25.09 -25.33 8.33
N LYS A 326 25.65 -26.03 7.31
CA LYS A 326 25.28 -25.86 5.89
C LYS A 326 24.28 -26.91 5.39
N ASP A 327 23.95 -27.92 6.18
CA ASP A 327 23.07 -29.04 5.83
C ASP A 327 21.58 -28.68 5.94
N LEU A 328 21.19 -27.58 5.33
CA LEU A 328 19.83 -27.05 5.30
C LEU A 328 19.20 -27.22 3.92
N GLN A 329 17.87 -27.35 3.89
CA GLN A 329 17.12 -27.68 2.68
C GLN A 329 16.55 -26.47 1.96
N GLY A 330 16.14 -25.44 2.72
CA GLY A 330 15.49 -24.24 2.19
C GLY A 330 16.46 -23.16 1.70
N ASN A 331 15.89 -22.09 1.16
CA ASN A 331 16.59 -20.82 0.98
C ASN A 331 16.89 -20.24 2.35
N GLN A 332 18.06 -19.66 2.52
CA GLN A 332 18.59 -19.29 3.83
C GLN A 332 18.91 -17.79 3.89
N TRP A 333 18.50 -17.20 4.98
CA TRP A 333 18.63 -15.76 5.19
C TRP A 333 19.19 -15.46 6.57
N VAL A 334 20.02 -14.41 6.67
CA VAL A 334 20.65 -13.98 7.91
C VAL A 334 20.14 -12.61 8.31
N TRP A 335 19.72 -12.44 9.56
CA TRP A 335 19.30 -11.16 10.08
C TRP A 335 20.45 -10.19 10.27
N VAL A 336 20.33 -8.99 9.70
CA VAL A 336 21.23 -7.85 9.89
C VAL A 336 20.49 -6.80 10.72
N PRO A 337 20.91 -6.55 11.97
CA PRO A 337 20.25 -5.56 12.83
C PRO A 337 20.59 -4.14 12.39
N VAL A 338 19.57 -3.27 12.39
CA VAL A 338 19.66 -1.83 12.16
C VAL A 338 18.77 -1.15 13.19
N GLU A 339 19.32 -0.73 14.30
CA GLU A 339 18.54 -0.26 15.46
C GLU A 339 17.76 1.03 15.17
N THR A 340 18.32 1.91 14.36
CA THR A 340 17.65 3.12 13.92
C THR A 340 17.94 3.41 12.44
N PRO A 341 17.06 4.10 11.70
CA PRO A 341 17.36 4.53 10.33
C PRO A 341 18.66 5.32 10.19
N SER A 342 19.05 6.09 11.20
CA SER A 342 20.33 6.80 11.20
C SER A 342 21.53 5.87 11.18
N SER A 343 21.42 4.65 11.69
CA SER A 343 22.52 3.68 11.65
C SER A 343 22.77 3.14 10.24
N LEU A 344 21.85 3.31 9.32
CA LEU A 344 22.06 3.03 7.89
C LEU A 344 23.10 3.97 7.27
N TYR A 345 23.24 5.18 7.81
CA TYR A 345 24.09 6.24 7.29
C TYR A 345 25.38 6.40 8.09
N THR A 346 25.46 5.81 9.26
CA THR A 346 26.68 5.76 10.04
C THR A 346 27.59 4.71 9.43
N THR A 347 28.27 5.09 8.39
CA THR A 347 29.37 4.26 7.90
C THR A 347 30.50 4.24 8.90
N VAL A 348 31.27 3.18 8.86
CA VAL A 348 32.47 2.99 9.65
C VAL A 348 33.34 4.21 9.54
N THR A 349 33.30 5.01 10.56
CA THR A 349 34.06 6.25 10.80
C THR A 349 34.30 7.16 9.60
N ALA A 350 33.81 8.37 9.68
CA ALA A 350 34.00 9.44 8.69
C ALA A 350 35.49 9.73 8.33
N GLY A 351 36.45 9.22 9.09
CA GLY A 351 37.87 9.33 8.82
C GLY A 351 38.48 8.18 8.03
N GLN A 352 37.72 7.10 7.78
CA GLN A 352 38.21 5.90 7.08
C GLN A 352 37.53 5.70 5.72
N ALA A 353 36.80 6.70 5.23
CA ALA A 353 36.36 6.67 3.83
C ALA A 353 37.62 6.53 2.98
N LEU A 354 37.82 5.34 2.44
CA LEU A 354 38.94 5.07 1.58
C LEU A 354 38.82 5.98 0.35
N SER A 355 39.89 6.70 0.06
CA SER A 355 39.93 7.59 -1.10
C SER A 355 39.77 6.79 -2.38
N GLY A 356 39.04 7.32 -3.35
CA GLY A 356 38.87 6.68 -4.63
C GLY A 356 37.75 5.62 -4.64
N SER A 357 38.02 4.46 -5.22
CA SER A 357 37.06 3.37 -5.43
C SER A 357 36.87 2.46 -4.23
N THR A 358 37.61 2.65 -3.16
CA THR A 358 37.59 1.79 -1.98
C THR A 358 36.87 2.45 -0.80
N GLY A 359 36.21 1.65 0.01
CA GLY A 359 35.59 2.04 1.25
C GLY A 359 34.07 2.13 1.24
N VAL A 360 33.54 2.16 2.45
CA VAL A 360 32.14 2.42 2.71
C VAL A 360 31.94 3.94 2.65
N LYS A 361 31.11 4.42 1.74
CA LYS A 361 30.77 5.83 1.66
C LYS A 361 29.57 6.14 2.53
N THR A 362 29.66 7.25 3.27
CA THR A 362 28.48 7.83 3.89
C THR A 362 27.52 8.24 2.79
N THR A 363 26.24 7.95 2.96
CA THR A 363 25.23 8.47 2.07
C THR A 363 25.18 9.99 2.22
N LYS A 364 24.85 10.66 1.15
CA LYS A 364 24.66 12.12 1.16
C LYS A 364 23.25 12.54 1.56
N TYR A 365 22.40 11.58 1.88
CA TYR A 365 21.03 11.85 2.23
C TYR A 365 20.88 12.07 3.72
N THR A 366 20.05 13.01 4.09
CA THR A 366 19.55 13.13 5.45
C THR A 366 18.48 12.08 5.72
N ASN A 367 18.31 11.67 6.97
CA ASN A 367 17.24 10.74 7.35
C ASN A 367 15.86 11.22 6.90
N SER A 368 15.61 12.54 6.94
CA SER A 368 14.33 13.11 6.52
C SER A 368 14.10 13.02 5.01
N GLU A 369 15.16 13.10 4.20
CA GLU A 369 15.05 12.97 2.75
C GLU A 369 14.72 11.54 2.34
N ILE A 370 15.27 10.56 3.04
CA ILE A 370 14.99 9.15 2.78
C ILE A 370 13.59 8.76 3.25
N ILE A 371 13.23 9.10 4.48
CA ILE A 371 11.90 8.82 5.05
C ILE A 371 10.79 9.50 4.24
N SER A 372 11.06 10.66 3.64
CA SER A 372 10.11 11.38 2.80
C SER A 372 10.08 10.93 1.33
N GLY A 373 10.85 9.92 0.94
CA GLY A 373 10.93 9.45 -0.44
C GLY A 373 11.61 10.42 -1.42
N LYS A 374 12.38 11.41 -0.92
CA LYS A 374 13.08 12.42 -1.72
C LYS A 374 14.51 12.02 -2.08
N THR A 375 14.80 10.76 -2.13
CA THR A 375 16.16 10.21 -2.23
C THR A 375 16.76 10.24 -3.63
N ARG A 376 16.18 10.96 -4.57
CA ARG A 376 16.76 11.10 -5.91
C ARG A 376 17.90 12.12 -5.91
N VAL A 377 19.10 11.65 -6.14
CA VAL A 377 20.18 12.51 -6.58
C VAL A 377 19.83 13.06 -7.97
N LYS A 378 20.00 14.36 -8.18
CA LYS A 378 19.74 14.97 -9.48
C LYS A 378 20.54 14.24 -10.57
N PRO A 379 19.93 13.90 -11.71
CA PRO A 379 20.66 13.40 -12.87
C PRO A 379 21.82 14.35 -13.21
N GLY A 380 23.03 13.81 -13.36
CA GLY A 380 24.21 14.59 -13.68
C GLY A 380 25.15 14.95 -12.54
N ASP A 381 24.77 14.73 -11.27
CA ASP A 381 25.72 14.86 -10.16
C ASP A 381 26.63 13.62 -10.08
N THR A 382 27.78 13.69 -10.75
CA THR A 382 28.76 12.60 -10.82
C THR A 382 29.57 12.42 -9.54
N SER A 383 29.52 13.38 -8.61
CA SER A 383 30.24 13.33 -7.33
C SER A 383 29.48 12.62 -6.23
N SER A 384 28.21 12.31 -6.46
CA SER A 384 27.27 11.84 -5.46
C SER A 384 27.05 10.34 -5.54
N TYR A 385 26.82 9.75 -4.38
CA TYR A 385 26.32 8.40 -4.21
C TYR A 385 24.88 8.33 -4.71
N ARG A 386 24.57 7.41 -5.62
CA ARG A 386 23.30 7.40 -6.35
C ARG A 386 22.51 6.13 -6.05
N GLU A 387 21.58 6.26 -5.16
CA GLU A 387 20.53 5.28 -4.88
C GLU A 387 19.20 6.02 -4.73
N PRO A 388 18.11 5.48 -5.19
CA PRO A 388 17.89 4.61 -6.32
C PRO A 388 17.84 5.43 -7.62
N ASP A 389 18.58 5.06 -8.63
CA ASP A 389 18.57 5.76 -9.91
C ASP A 389 18.73 4.79 -11.09
N ILE A 390 18.37 5.24 -12.27
CA ILE A 390 18.64 4.52 -13.51
C ILE A 390 20.06 4.80 -13.99
N VAL A 391 20.64 3.82 -14.69
CA VAL A 391 21.93 3.92 -15.36
C VAL A 391 21.69 4.31 -16.83
N THR A 392 21.62 5.62 -17.07
CA THR A 392 21.06 6.20 -18.29
C THR A 392 21.70 5.73 -19.60
N ASN A 393 22.97 5.26 -19.55
CA ASN A 393 23.66 4.76 -20.73
C ASN A 393 23.20 3.36 -21.18
N TYR A 394 22.65 2.55 -20.27
CA TYR A 394 22.33 1.15 -20.54
C TYR A 394 20.88 0.79 -20.20
N ASP A 395 20.27 1.49 -19.26
CA ASP A 395 18.87 1.26 -18.93
C ASP A 395 17.99 1.76 -20.07
N ASN A 396 17.19 0.86 -20.62
CA ASN A 396 16.25 1.08 -21.71
C ASN A 396 15.09 0.07 -21.59
N ASP A 397 14.06 0.20 -22.43
CA ASP A 397 12.87 -0.67 -22.36
C ASP A 397 13.19 -2.16 -22.52
N THR A 398 14.16 -2.51 -23.36
CA THR A 398 14.57 -3.92 -23.58
C THR A 398 15.18 -4.49 -22.31
N ASN A 399 16.12 -3.77 -21.72
CA ASN A 399 16.78 -4.17 -20.49
C ASN A 399 15.84 -4.16 -19.28
N ALA A 400 14.94 -3.18 -19.20
CA ALA A 400 13.89 -3.14 -18.19
C ALA A 400 12.98 -4.39 -18.27
N LYS A 401 12.57 -4.80 -19.47
CA LYS A 401 11.80 -6.04 -19.68
C LYS A 401 12.57 -7.29 -19.26
N THR A 402 13.87 -7.34 -19.50
CA THR A 402 14.74 -8.43 -19.02
C THR A 402 14.73 -8.52 -17.50
N ALA A 403 14.74 -7.38 -16.80
CA ALA A 403 14.62 -7.29 -15.36
C ALA A 403 13.18 -7.54 -14.82
N GLY A 404 12.20 -7.74 -15.71
CA GLY A 404 10.81 -8.04 -15.36
C GLY A 404 9.92 -6.82 -15.18
N PHE A 405 10.31 -5.65 -15.72
CA PHE A 405 9.49 -4.44 -15.76
C PHE A 405 8.77 -4.30 -17.11
N SER A 406 7.69 -3.53 -17.17
CA SER A 406 6.97 -3.29 -18.42
C SER A 406 7.67 -2.29 -19.33
N SER A 407 8.41 -1.34 -18.75
CA SER A 407 9.12 -0.27 -19.46
C SER A 407 10.25 0.30 -18.58
N LEU A 408 11.11 1.14 -19.17
CA LEU A 408 12.12 1.90 -18.43
C LEU A 408 11.49 2.83 -17.38
N THR A 409 10.40 3.52 -17.72
CA THR A 409 9.67 4.38 -16.78
C THR A 409 9.17 3.58 -15.59
N ASN A 410 8.52 2.43 -15.85
CA ASN A 410 8.06 1.53 -14.79
C ASN A 410 9.22 1.00 -13.94
N MET A 411 10.38 0.68 -14.54
CA MET A 411 11.59 0.30 -13.82
C MET A 411 12.04 1.42 -12.85
N ALA A 412 12.15 2.65 -13.35
CA ALA A 412 12.61 3.80 -12.57
C ALA A 412 11.67 4.09 -11.38
N GLU A 413 10.36 4.11 -11.61
CA GLU A 413 9.35 4.33 -10.58
C GLU A 413 9.33 3.20 -9.55
N THR A 414 9.39 1.95 -10.02
CA THR A 414 9.37 0.77 -9.14
C THR A 414 10.62 0.73 -8.26
N MET A 415 11.81 1.00 -8.80
CA MET A 415 13.04 1.02 -7.99
C MET A 415 13.00 2.07 -6.88
N VAL A 416 12.42 3.25 -7.15
CA VAL A 416 12.22 4.29 -6.11
C VAL A 416 11.24 3.80 -5.04
N SER A 417 10.12 3.20 -5.44
CA SER A 417 9.13 2.66 -4.52
C SER A 417 9.70 1.52 -3.67
N GLU A 418 10.44 0.58 -4.28
CA GLU A 418 11.08 -0.54 -3.58
C GLU A 418 12.14 -0.07 -2.58
N TYR A 419 12.86 1.01 -2.90
CA TYR A 419 13.82 1.61 -1.98
C TYR A 419 13.13 2.22 -0.75
N ASP A 420 12.04 2.97 -0.95
CA ASP A 420 11.23 3.53 0.14
C ASP A 420 10.59 2.43 1.00
N GLU A 421 10.05 1.37 0.38
CA GLU A 421 9.53 0.21 1.10
C GLU A 421 10.58 -0.48 1.97
N MET A 422 11.78 -0.67 1.43
CA MET A 422 12.91 -1.26 2.17
C MET A 422 13.28 -0.41 3.40
N ILE A 423 13.36 0.91 3.24
CA ILE A 423 13.65 1.84 4.35
C ILE A 423 12.56 1.74 5.43
N ARG A 424 11.28 1.78 5.05
CA ARG A 424 10.16 1.67 6.00
C ARG A 424 10.13 0.32 6.71
N SER A 425 10.46 -0.75 6.00
CA SER A 425 10.59 -2.07 6.61
C SER A 425 11.69 -2.09 7.66
N ILE A 426 12.87 -1.54 7.36
CA ILE A 426 13.98 -1.44 8.31
C ILE A 426 13.60 -0.57 9.51
N GLU A 427 12.91 0.54 9.27
CA GLU A 427 12.44 1.44 10.34
C GLU A 427 11.50 0.71 11.30
N LYS A 428 10.55 -0.07 10.78
CA LYS A 428 9.57 -0.81 11.57
C LYS A 428 10.21 -2.00 12.30
N TYR A 429 10.95 -2.84 11.60
CA TYR A 429 11.43 -4.11 12.13
C TYR A 429 12.85 -4.04 12.71
N LYS A 430 13.55 -2.91 12.57
CA LYS A 430 14.91 -2.66 13.10
C LYS A 430 15.98 -3.55 12.47
N GLY A 431 15.80 -3.88 11.20
CA GLY A 431 16.75 -4.68 10.43
C GLY A 431 16.16 -5.24 9.14
N PHE A 432 16.90 -6.09 8.50
CA PHE A 432 16.51 -6.81 7.30
C PHE A 432 17.24 -8.15 7.25
N TYR A 433 16.79 -9.03 6.36
CA TYR A 433 17.48 -10.29 6.10
C TYR A 433 18.34 -10.18 4.85
N ILE A 434 19.56 -10.69 4.90
CA ILE A 434 20.47 -10.82 3.76
C ILE A 434 20.57 -12.28 3.37
N GLY A 435 20.73 -12.57 2.09
CA GLY A 435 21.05 -13.92 1.61
C GLY A 435 22.28 -14.47 2.32
N ARG A 436 22.16 -15.68 2.85
CA ARG A 436 23.26 -16.34 3.55
C ARG A 436 24.43 -16.63 2.63
N TYR A 437 24.14 -16.82 1.34
CA TYR A 437 25.08 -17.15 0.27
C TYR A 437 25.04 -16.11 -0.84
N GLU A 438 25.96 -16.17 -1.79
CA GLU A 438 25.78 -15.53 -3.08
C GLU A 438 24.64 -16.22 -3.83
N LEU A 439 23.87 -15.48 -4.64
CA LEU A 439 22.78 -16.06 -5.43
C LEU A 439 23.25 -17.21 -6.29
N THR A 440 22.59 -18.36 -6.21
CA THR A 440 22.82 -19.51 -7.09
C THR A 440 21.65 -19.71 -8.07
N ALA A 441 21.84 -20.52 -9.09
CA ALA A 441 20.75 -20.89 -10.01
C ALA A 441 19.61 -21.66 -9.30
N ASN A 442 19.89 -22.26 -8.14
CA ASN A 442 18.96 -23.05 -7.33
C ASN A 442 18.40 -22.25 -6.13
N GLY A 443 18.58 -20.94 -6.13
CA GLY A 443 18.12 -20.07 -5.06
C GLY A 443 19.22 -19.67 -4.07
N GLU A 444 18.83 -19.38 -2.83
CA GLU A 444 19.70 -18.91 -1.76
C GLU A 444 20.25 -20.07 -0.93
N LYS A 445 21.11 -20.86 -1.56
CA LYS A 445 21.68 -22.12 -1.03
C LYS A 445 23.15 -22.24 -1.39
N THR A 446 23.84 -23.18 -0.74
CA THR A 446 25.20 -23.55 -1.16
C THR A 446 25.22 -24.05 -2.61
N GLY A 447 26.25 -23.69 -3.36
CA GLY A 447 26.40 -24.14 -4.75
C GLY A 447 27.17 -23.16 -5.62
N ALA A 448 27.11 -23.37 -6.92
CA ALA A 448 27.77 -22.49 -7.87
C ALA A 448 27.07 -21.15 -7.93
N THR A 449 27.80 -20.08 -7.62
CA THR A 449 27.31 -18.70 -7.74
C THR A 449 26.82 -18.44 -9.16
N GLN A 450 25.64 -17.86 -9.28
CA GLN A 450 25.07 -17.49 -10.57
C GLN A 450 25.86 -16.35 -11.19
N THR A 451 26.68 -16.69 -12.17
CA THR A 451 27.53 -15.77 -12.94
C THR A 451 27.28 -15.97 -14.44
N ASN A 452 28.00 -15.25 -15.31
CA ASN A 452 27.80 -15.23 -16.76
C ASN A 452 26.41 -14.76 -17.21
N VAL A 453 25.75 -13.96 -16.39
CA VAL A 453 24.50 -13.29 -16.67
C VAL A 453 24.63 -11.80 -16.32
N ASN A 454 23.82 -10.98 -16.96
CA ASN A 454 23.86 -9.53 -16.73
C ASN A 454 23.08 -9.10 -15.49
N TRP A 455 23.24 -7.85 -15.09
CA TRP A 455 22.56 -7.26 -13.92
C TRP A 455 21.04 -7.43 -13.98
N TYR A 456 20.42 -7.24 -15.14
CA TYR A 456 18.97 -7.31 -15.31
C TYR A 456 18.42 -8.70 -15.03
N THR A 457 19.15 -9.73 -15.44
CA THR A 457 18.81 -11.12 -15.13
C THR A 457 19.02 -11.44 -13.66
N LEU A 458 20.15 -11.00 -13.06
CA LEU A 458 20.39 -11.15 -11.61
C LEU A 458 19.33 -10.46 -10.78
N TYR A 459 18.95 -9.22 -11.15
CA TYR A 459 17.88 -8.49 -10.48
C TYR A 459 16.56 -9.28 -10.49
N LYS A 460 16.13 -9.76 -11.67
CA LYS A 460 14.94 -10.58 -11.82
C LYS A 460 14.98 -11.82 -10.92
N ASN A 461 16.11 -12.52 -10.90
CA ASN A 461 16.26 -13.76 -10.15
C ASN A 461 16.24 -13.51 -8.63
N CYS A 462 16.86 -12.45 -8.15
CA CYS A 462 16.73 -12.04 -6.74
C CYS A 462 15.28 -11.75 -6.34
N LYS A 463 14.49 -11.18 -7.24
CA LYS A 463 13.09 -10.80 -7.00
C LYS A 463 12.14 -12.00 -6.85
N THR A 464 12.50 -13.16 -7.37
CA THR A 464 11.62 -14.34 -7.45
C THR A 464 11.80 -15.34 -6.31
N LEU A 465 12.63 -15.04 -5.32
CA LEU A 465 12.96 -15.98 -4.23
C LEU A 465 11.98 -15.94 -3.05
N ALA A 466 11.08 -14.96 -2.98
CA ALA A 466 10.15 -14.86 -1.87
C ALA A 466 9.12 -15.99 -1.89
N SER A 467 9.02 -16.71 -0.79
CA SER A 467 7.89 -17.58 -0.48
C SER A 467 6.98 -16.85 0.52
N GLY A 468 5.78 -16.48 0.08
CA GLY A 468 4.82 -15.78 0.93
C GLY A 468 4.52 -14.35 0.48
N THR A 469 3.43 -13.82 0.98
CA THR A 469 2.87 -12.54 0.53
C THR A 469 3.30 -11.35 1.39
N LYS A 470 3.82 -11.62 2.61
CA LYS A 470 4.24 -10.57 3.57
C LYS A 470 5.72 -10.22 3.50
N VAL A 471 6.43 -10.76 2.53
CA VAL A 471 7.86 -10.51 2.32
C VAL A 471 8.14 -10.18 0.86
N LYS A 472 9.20 -9.41 0.65
CA LYS A 472 9.79 -9.20 -0.67
C LYS A 472 11.25 -9.59 -0.65
N THR A 473 11.69 -10.24 -1.72
CA THR A 473 13.12 -10.43 -1.99
C THR A 473 13.54 -9.49 -3.10
N ARG A 474 14.72 -8.91 -2.94
CA ARG A 474 15.30 -7.96 -3.90
C ARG A 474 16.81 -8.18 -3.96
N MET A 475 17.41 -7.80 -5.08
CA MET A 475 18.85 -7.62 -5.12
C MET A 475 19.26 -6.63 -4.03
N ILE A 476 20.39 -6.84 -3.37
CA ILE A 476 20.87 -5.97 -2.31
C ILE A 476 21.07 -4.52 -2.77
N TRP A 477 20.70 -3.56 -1.94
CA TRP A 477 21.04 -2.14 -2.13
C TRP A 477 22.43 -1.84 -1.56
N GLY A 478 23.13 -0.84 -2.09
CA GLY A 478 24.41 -0.37 -1.54
C GLY A 478 24.31 0.03 -0.07
N LEU A 479 23.21 0.66 0.31
CA LEU A 479 22.90 1.04 1.68
C LEU A 479 22.79 -0.19 2.62
N GLN A 480 22.15 -1.27 2.16
CA GLN A 480 22.07 -2.52 2.92
C GLN A 480 23.44 -3.20 3.00
N TRP A 481 24.24 -3.11 1.93
CA TRP A 481 25.63 -3.58 1.95
C TRP A 481 26.45 -2.85 3.02
N ASP A 482 26.38 -1.54 3.04
CA ASP A 482 27.11 -0.70 4.00
C ASP A 482 26.63 -0.94 5.44
N ALA A 483 25.33 -1.12 5.67
CA ALA A 483 24.78 -1.51 6.97
C ALA A 483 25.34 -2.86 7.43
N THR A 484 25.41 -3.84 6.53
CA THR A 484 26.00 -5.16 6.81
C THR A 484 27.48 -5.03 7.16
N CYS A 485 28.24 -4.24 6.39
CA CYS A 485 29.66 -3.95 6.70
C CYS A 485 29.81 -3.33 8.10
N ASN A 486 29.00 -2.34 8.46
CA ASN A 486 29.04 -1.73 9.78
C ASN A 486 28.78 -2.74 10.91
N TRP A 487 27.75 -3.58 10.75
CA TRP A 487 27.45 -4.63 11.72
C TRP A 487 28.59 -5.64 11.86
N LEU A 488 29.18 -6.11 10.74
CA LEU A 488 30.30 -7.04 10.75
C LEU A 488 31.55 -6.43 11.39
N ASN A 489 31.83 -5.14 11.11
CA ASN A 489 32.95 -4.44 11.73
C ASN A 489 32.78 -4.34 13.25
N ASN A 490 31.58 -4.04 13.72
CA ASN A 490 31.25 -4.02 15.16
C ASN A 490 31.29 -5.41 15.79
N SER A 491 31.20 -6.47 14.98
CA SER A 491 31.35 -7.87 15.41
C SER A 491 32.79 -8.37 15.38
N GLY A 492 33.76 -7.52 14.98
CA GLY A 492 35.18 -7.84 14.97
C GLY A 492 35.78 -8.25 13.62
N PHE A 493 34.98 -8.23 12.54
CA PHE A 493 35.48 -8.49 11.19
C PHE A 493 36.08 -7.22 10.58
N ASN A 494 37.36 -7.26 10.17
CA ASN A 494 38.00 -6.12 9.54
C ASN A 494 37.46 -5.93 8.12
N ILE A 495 36.60 -4.94 7.92
CA ILE A 495 35.97 -4.65 6.61
C ILE A 495 36.88 -3.86 5.66
N PHE A 496 38.01 -3.35 6.13
CA PHE A 496 39.02 -2.64 5.33
C PHE A 496 40.21 -3.53 4.93
N ASN A 497 40.31 -4.70 5.54
CA ASN A 497 41.22 -5.76 5.14
C ASN A 497 40.53 -7.10 5.42
N SER A 498 39.93 -7.67 4.40
CA SER A 498 39.14 -8.89 4.51
C SER A 498 39.93 -10.15 4.18
N SER A 499 41.27 -10.06 4.03
CA SER A 499 42.13 -11.18 3.62
C SER A 499 41.99 -12.42 4.51
N SER A 500 41.78 -12.24 5.83
CA SER A 500 41.72 -13.33 6.79
C SER A 500 40.39 -14.08 6.84
N TRP A 501 39.31 -13.51 6.28
CA TRP A 501 37.96 -14.05 6.43
C TRP A 501 37.12 -14.05 5.14
N GLY A 502 37.75 -13.81 3.97
CA GLY A 502 37.12 -13.84 2.66
C GLY A 502 37.89 -14.70 1.68
N ASN A 503 37.27 -15.13 0.57
CA ASN A 503 37.96 -15.83 -0.50
C ASN A 503 38.74 -14.84 -1.36
N TYR A 504 40.02 -14.67 -1.00
CA TYR A 504 40.99 -13.82 -1.69
C TYR A 504 42.29 -14.58 -1.97
N SER A 505 43.08 -14.11 -2.92
CA SER A 505 44.40 -14.67 -3.21
C SER A 505 45.38 -14.63 -2.02
N THR A 506 45.09 -13.77 -1.06
CA THR A 506 45.88 -13.57 0.17
C THR A 506 45.32 -14.28 1.41
N ASN A 507 44.30 -15.13 1.24
CA ASN A 507 43.77 -15.96 2.32
C ASN A 507 44.56 -17.28 2.41
N ASP A 508 44.57 -17.91 3.59
CA ASP A 508 45.32 -19.16 3.84
C ASP A 508 44.43 -20.42 3.77
N ALA A 509 43.13 -20.27 3.62
CA ALA A 509 42.21 -21.41 3.57
C ALA A 509 42.33 -22.18 2.25
N THR A 510 42.14 -23.50 2.30
CA THR A 510 42.15 -24.35 1.10
C THR A 510 41.14 -23.85 0.07
N GLY A 511 41.56 -23.74 -1.18
CA GLY A 511 40.72 -23.26 -2.29
C GLY A 511 40.70 -21.75 -2.48
N HIS A 512 41.40 -20.99 -1.63
CA HIS A 512 41.54 -19.53 -1.78
C HIS A 512 42.16 -19.16 -3.14
N GLY A 513 41.95 -17.93 -3.56
CA GLY A 513 42.48 -17.41 -4.82
C GLY A 513 41.85 -17.99 -6.09
N SER A 514 40.79 -18.76 -5.95
CA SER A 514 40.00 -19.34 -7.05
C SER A 514 38.52 -19.19 -6.77
N LYS A 515 37.72 -19.01 -7.83
CA LYS A 515 36.27 -18.99 -7.65
C LYS A 515 35.79 -20.35 -7.12
N GLN A 516 35.07 -20.31 -5.99
CA GLN A 516 34.51 -21.49 -5.35
C GLN A 516 32.98 -21.42 -5.37
N ASN A 517 32.36 -22.56 -5.11
CA ASN A 517 30.94 -22.58 -4.78
C ASN A 517 30.71 -21.80 -3.51
N THR A 518 29.66 -20.97 -3.47
CA THR A 518 29.33 -20.23 -2.26
C THR A 518 29.04 -21.19 -1.11
N GLY A 519 29.55 -20.88 0.08
CA GLY A 519 29.53 -21.74 1.25
C GLY A 519 30.62 -22.82 1.25
N PHE A 520 31.64 -22.76 0.39
CA PHE A 520 32.72 -23.76 0.32
C PHE A 520 33.49 -23.87 1.64
N SER A 521 33.95 -22.75 2.19
CA SER A 521 34.78 -22.71 3.40
C SER A 521 34.10 -22.05 4.60
N GLU A 522 34.24 -22.66 5.78
CA GLU A 522 33.84 -22.04 7.04
C GLU A 522 34.71 -20.83 7.39
N SER A 523 35.93 -20.75 6.86
CA SER A 523 36.84 -19.61 7.04
C SER A 523 36.38 -18.35 6.30
N TRP A 524 35.44 -18.47 5.37
CA TRP A 524 34.90 -17.36 4.58
C TRP A 524 33.47 -16.98 5.05
N LYS A 525 33.18 -17.28 6.31
CA LYS A 525 31.90 -17.01 6.95
C LYS A 525 32.06 -15.90 8.00
N ALA A 526 31.19 -14.89 7.94
CA ALA A 526 31.09 -13.84 8.93
C ALA A 526 29.65 -13.73 9.45
N ASN A 527 29.42 -13.90 10.75
CA ASN A 527 28.10 -13.88 11.36
C ASN A 527 27.04 -14.69 10.57
N ASN A 528 27.37 -15.95 10.24
CA ASN A 528 26.58 -16.86 9.43
C ASN A 528 26.38 -16.48 7.94
N ILE A 529 26.97 -15.39 7.44
CA ILE A 529 26.98 -15.03 6.00
C ILE A 529 28.25 -15.58 5.37
N TYR A 530 28.12 -16.33 4.28
CA TYR A 530 29.25 -16.87 3.52
C TYR A 530 29.60 -15.96 2.35
N ASP A 531 30.89 -15.91 2.02
CA ASP A 531 31.44 -15.28 0.83
C ASP A 531 31.00 -13.82 0.63
N PHE A 532 30.68 -13.11 1.72
CA PHE A 532 30.38 -11.68 1.67
C PHE A 532 31.63 -10.85 1.34
N ALA A 533 32.79 -11.43 1.59
CA ALA A 533 34.10 -10.89 1.26
C ALA A 533 34.82 -11.83 0.25
N GLY A 534 35.20 -11.30 -0.90
CA GLY A 534 35.86 -12.05 -1.96
C GLY A 534 34.90 -12.89 -2.79
N ASN A 535 35.41 -14.01 -3.32
CA ASN A 535 34.76 -14.94 -4.24
C ASN A 535 34.28 -14.24 -5.53
N CYS A 536 33.08 -13.71 -5.61
CA CYS A 536 32.58 -12.95 -6.77
C CYS A 536 32.32 -11.49 -6.42
N TYR A 537 32.53 -10.60 -7.38
CA TYR A 537 31.94 -9.26 -7.27
C TYR A 537 30.43 -9.37 -7.26
N GLU A 538 29.78 -8.76 -6.28
CA GLU A 538 28.33 -8.73 -6.18
C GLU A 538 27.77 -7.42 -6.72
N LEU A 539 27.03 -7.49 -7.83
CA LEU A 539 26.29 -6.39 -8.40
C LEU A 539 25.12 -6.03 -7.48
N THR A 540 24.94 -4.74 -7.23
CA THR A 540 23.89 -4.18 -6.38
C THR A 540 22.89 -3.37 -7.20
N GLN A 541 21.77 -2.96 -6.58
CA GLN A 541 20.82 -2.06 -7.21
C GLN A 541 21.33 -0.61 -7.31
N GLU A 542 22.38 -0.29 -6.56
CA GLU A 542 22.95 1.05 -6.53
C GLU A 542 23.46 1.51 -7.89
N ALA A 543 23.05 2.70 -8.33
CA ALA A 543 23.66 3.36 -9.48
C ALA A 543 25.00 3.98 -9.07
N TYR A 544 26.11 3.42 -9.51
CA TYR A 544 27.46 3.95 -9.29
C TYR A 544 27.70 5.24 -10.08
N SER A 545 27.19 5.29 -11.31
CA SER A 545 27.25 6.45 -12.21
C SER A 545 26.18 6.31 -13.29
N THR A 546 26.16 7.21 -14.25
CA THR A 546 25.30 7.12 -15.43
C THR A 546 25.59 5.88 -16.32
N ARG A 547 26.72 5.18 -16.07
CA ARG A 547 27.18 4.03 -16.86
C ARG A 547 27.23 2.71 -16.09
N TYR A 548 27.29 2.74 -14.75
CA TYR A 548 27.64 1.58 -13.98
C TYR A 548 26.71 1.37 -12.79
N ARG A 549 26.43 0.12 -12.48
CA ARG A 549 25.94 -0.31 -11.18
C ARG A 549 27.11 -0.55 -10.24
N ALA A 550 26.92 -0.41 -8.93
CA ALA A 550 27.97 -0.69 -7.98
C ALA A 550 28.18 -2.19 -7.83
N CYS A 551 29.44 -2.63 -7.95
CA CYS A 551 29.93 -3.94 -7.55
C CYS A 551 30.58 -3.84 -6.18
N ARG A 552 30.36 -4.84 -5.35
CA ARG A 552 30.81 -4.91 -3.96
C ARG A 552 31.53 -6.23 -3.68
N GLY A 553 32.16 -6.34 -2.51
CA GLY A 553 32.64 -7.61 -1.95
C GLY A 553 34.10 -7.97 -2.28
N GLY A 554 34.65 -7.50 -3.37
CA GLY A 554 35.96 -7.92 -3.87
C GLY A 554 35.87 -9.21 -4.72
N LEU A 555 37.02 -9.76 -5.11
CA LEU A 555 37.11 -10.89 -6.03
C LEU A 555 38.15 -11.92 -5.54
N TYR A 556 37.94 -13.20 -5.81
CA TYR A 556 38.76 -14.31 -5.36
C TYR A 556 40.25 -14.17 -5.72
N ASP A 557 40.58 -13.64 -6.89
CA ASP A 557 41.98 -13.52 -7.37
C ASP A 557 42.66 -12.22 -6.92
N SER A 558 41.93 -11.38 -6.20
CA SER A 558 42.40 -10.10 -5.70
C SER A 558 42.98 -10.20 -4.29
N ASN A 559 43.67 -9.14 -3.85
CA ASN A 559 44.14 -9.00 -2.48
C ASN A 559 43.04 -8.40 -1.60
N GLY A 560 42.70 -9.06 -0.50
CA GLY A 560 41.65 -8.63 0.41
C GLY A 560 41.93 -7.33 1.18
N SER A 561 43.15 -6.78 1.12
CA SER A 561 43.46 -5.44 1.59
C SER A 561 43.26 -4.36 0.53
N ASN A 562 43.38 -4.71 -0.76
CA ASN A 562 43.20 -3.78 -1.88
C ASN A 562 41.74 -3.69 -2.32
N THR A 563 41.04 -4.82 -2.30
CA THR A 563 39.62 -4.91 -2.64
C THR A 563 38.84 -5.59 -1.51
N PRO A 564 38.82 -4.99 -0.31
CA PRO A 564 38.13 -5.55 0.85
C PRO A 564 36.61 -5.64 0.62
N VAL A 565 35.89 -6.23 1.56
CA VAL A 565 34.41 -6.30 1.53
C VAL A 565 33.75 -4.94 1.36
N SER A 566 34.36 -3.88 1.89
CA SER A 566 33.90 -2.49 1.72
C SER A 566 34.23 -1.90 0.34
N TYR A 567 34.97 -2.62 -0.51
CA TYR A 567 35.32 -2.16 -1.85
C TYR A 567 34.09 -1.87 -2.70
N ARG A 568 34.14 -0.78 -3.46
CA ARG A 568 33.05 -0.30 -4.29
C ARG A 568 33.60 0.15 -5.64
N VAL A 569 33.17 -0.48 -6.70
CA VAL A 569 33.59 -0.19 -8.09
C VAL A 569 32.40 -0.25 -9.04
N GLY A 570 32.49 0.43 -10.18
CA GLY A 570 31.45 0.41 -11.20
C GLY A 570 31.52 -0.83 -12.09
N GLY A 571 30.43 -1.58 -12.18
CA GLY A 571 30.22 -2.68 -13.12
C GLY A 571 29.22 -2.31 -14.21
N ASN A 572 29.53 -2.61 -15.46
CA ASN A 572 28.59 -2.40 -16.55
C ASN A 572 27.42 -3.40 -16.42
N PRO A 573 26.16 -2.92 -16.36
CA PRO A 573 25.01 -3.78 -16.11
C PRO A 573 24.68 -4.75 -17.26
N THR A 574 25.24 -4.54 -18.44
CA THR A 574 25.05 -5.43 -19.60
C THR A 574 26.11 -6.55 -19.71
N ASN A 575 27.20 -6.45 -18.94
CA ASN A 575 28.27 -7.45 -18.98
C ASN A 575 27.84 -8.76 -18.31
N THR A 576 28.39 -9.87 -18.83
CA THR A 576 28.11 -11.24 -18.40
C THR A 576 29.38 -11.95 -17.96
N PHE A 577 30.16 -11.33 -17.06
CA PHE A 577 31.42 -11.91 -16.63
C PHE A 577 31.24 -13.11 -15.69
N SER A 578 32.19 -14.03 -15.72
CA SER A 578 32.20 -15.24 -14.88
C SER A 578 32.45 -14.95 -13.39
N PHE A 579 32.77 -13.74 -13.05
CA PHE A 579 33.03 -13.25 -11.70
C PHE A 579 32.03 -12.19 -11.23
N TYR A 580 30.96 -11.90 -11.99
CA TYR A 580 29.85 -11.07 -11.56
C TYR A 580 28.74 -11.96 -11.03
N GLY A 581 28.44 -11.84 -9.76
CA GLY A 581 27.31 -12.43 -9.07
C GLY A 581 26.42 -11.33 -8.48
N SER A 582 25.56 -11.72 -7.57
CA SER A 582 24.74 -10.82 -6.76
C SER A 582 24.30 -11.55 -5.48
N ARG A 583 23.76 -10.79 -4.54
CA ARG A 583 23.16 -11.31 -3.31
C ARG A 583 21.78 -10.74 -3.13
N PRO A 584 20.77 -11.56 -2.81
CA PRO A 584 19.45 -11.07 -2.49
C PRO A 584 19.35 -10.58 -1.04
N THR A 585 18.38 -9.74 -0.77
CA THR A 585 17.89 -9.42 0.56
C THR A 585 16.41 -9.74 0.65
N LEU A 586 15.93 -9.98 1.88
CA LEU A 586 14.53 -10.21 2.18
C LEU A 586 14.09 -9.22 3.26
N TYR A 587 12.95 -8.62 3.07
CA TYR A 587 12.35 -7.74 4.06
C TYR A 587 10.84 -7.95 4.15
N LEU A 588 10.30 -7.70 5.35
CA LEU A 588 8.88 -7.76 5.61
C LEU A 588 8.21 -6.49 5.06
N ILE A 589 7.04 -6.65 4.47
CA ILE A 589 6.26 -5.52 3.97
C ILE A 589 5.47 -4.93 5.14
N PRO A 590 5.67 -3.65 5.50
CA PRO A 590 4.81 -3.00 6.47
C PRO A 590 3.39 -2.83 5.88
N TRP A 591 2.36 -3.23 6.63
CA TRP A 591 0.95 -3.18 6.19
C TRP A 591 0.46 -1.78 5.81
N ASP A 592 1.04 -0.73 6.38
CA ASP A 592 0.74 0.67 6.08
C ASP A 592 1.18 1.12 4.66
N ILE A 593 2.11 0.40 4.04
CA ILE A 593 2.52 0.64 2.65
C ILE A 593 1.47 0.10 1.67
N GLU A 594 0.86 -1.05 1.95
CA GLU A 594 -0.20 -1.62 1.11
C GLU A 594 -1.45 -0.72 1.09
N ALA A 595 -1.79 -0.09 2.21
CA ALA A 595 -2.89 0.86 2.29
C ALA A 595 -2.66 2.12 1.44
N LYS A 596 -1.40 2.60 1.33
CA LYS A 596 -1.06 3.76 0.51
C LYS A 596 -1.00 3.45 -0.99
N SER A 597 -0.41 2.31 -1.37
CA SER A 597 -0.36 1.89 -2.79
C SER A 597 -1.76 1.64 -3.34
N SER A 598 -2.67 1.10 -2.55
CA SER A 598 -4.06 0.93 -2.95
C SER A 598 -4.85 2.23 -3.03
N LYS A 599 -4.49 3.26 -2.26
CA LYS A 599 -5.08 4.61 -2.39
C LYS A 599 -4.59 5.28 -3.68
N GLU A 600 -3.31 5.19 -4.00
CA GLU A 600 -2.74 5.70 -5.27
C GLU A 600 -3.27 4.94 -6.51
N GLU A 601 -3.46 3.63 -6.43
CA GLU A 601 -4.12 2.85 -7.47
C GLU A 601 -5.60 3.22 -7.63
N LEU A 602 -6.29 3.49 -6.53
CA LEU A 602 -7.69 3.94 -6.53
C LEU A 602 -7.80 5.34 -7.12
N GLU A 603 -6.93 6.28 -6.71
CA GLU A 603 -6.87 7.64 -7.25
C GLU A 603 -6.48 7.62 -8.74
N THR A 604 -5.55 6.75 -9.15
CA THR A 604 -5.18 6.55 -10.56
C THR A 604 -6.32 5.92 -11.35
N SER A 605 -7.05 4.96 -10.78
CA SER A 605 -8.20 4.33 -11.43
C SER A 605 -9.40 5.28 -11.52
N MET A 606 -9.64 6.10 -10.50
CA MET A 606 -10.65 7.16 -10.50
C MET A 606 -10.31 8.26 -11.53
N THR A 607 -9.04 8.64 -11.62
CA THR A 607 -8.57 9.59 -12.63
C THR A 607 -8.72 9.04 -14.05
N LYS A 608 -8.38 7.76 -14.26
CA LYS A 608 -8.59 7.05 -15.53
C LYS A 608 -10.07 6.86 -15.85
N ARG A 609 -10.92 6.62 -14.88
CA ARG A 609 -12.38 6.55 -15.06
C ARG A 609 -12.96 7.92 -15.43
N LYS A 610 -12.57 8.99 -14.73
CA LYS A 610 -12.95 10.38 -15.09
C LYS A 610 -12.51 10.75 -16.51
N GLN A 611 -11.35 10.29 -16.95
CA GLN A 611 -10.88 10.47 -18.34
C GLN A 611 -11.63 9.60 -19.37
N LYS A 612 -12.11 8.42 -19.00
CA LYS A 612 -12.81 7.48 -19.90
C LYS A 612 -14.31 7.77 -19.99
N GLU A 613 -14.90 8.39 -18.98
CA GLU A 613 -16.32 8.78 -18.94
C GLU A 613 -16.60 10.16 -19.58
N GLY A 614 -15.62 10.70 -20.32
CA GLY A 614 -15.88 11.74 -21.31
C GLY A 614 -16.25 13.11 -20.76
N TYR A 615 -15.54 13.61 -19.74
CA TYR A 615 -15.38 15.05 -19.62
C TYR A 615 -14.26 15.53 -20.56
N ALA A 616 -14.45 15.23 -21.84
CA ALA A 616 -13.85 16.01 -22.90
C ALA A 616 -14.80 17.17 -23.14
N ASN A 617 -14.30 18.36 -22.86
CA ASN A 617 -14.80 19.65 -23.30
C ASN A 617 -15.93 20.31 -22.47
N ALA A 618 -15.55 21.23 -21.64
CA ALA A 618 -15.89 22.63 -21.81
C ALA A 618 -14.82 23.49 -21.16
#